data_bca31e8deb3e96da8acb1485ad14e317
#
_entry.id   bca31e8deb3e96da8acb1485ad14e317
#
_cell.length_a   1.000
_cell.length_b   1.000
_cell.length_c   1.000
_cell.angle_alpha   90.00
_cell.angle_beta   90.00
_cell.angle_gamma   90.00
#
_symmetry.space_group_name_H-M   'P 1'
#
loop_
_entity.id
_entity.type
_entity.pdbx_description
1 polymer ?
#
loop_
_entity_poly.entity_id
_entity_poly.type
_entity_poly.pdbx_seq_one_letter_code
_entity_poly.pdbx_strand_id
1 'polypeptide(L)'
;GFLAVDRGWDALLWRCAMAAQAEKTIEIQYYIWNPDEAGLIFADHLLKAADRGVKIRCLLDDLAVRAGSKRLASLNAHPNIEIRVYNPVGRAYEDMTARGLQLAKDPARTNRRMHNKLFVVDGGVAITGGRNIGNEYFDLSSEMNFRDRDVLTVGPTVPALAATFDT
;
A
#
# COMPACT_ATOMS: atom_id res chain seq x y z
N GLY A 1 7.94 13.79 -16.26
CA GLY A 1 8.41 14.71 -15.23
C GLY A 1 8.48 14.03 -13.88
N PHE A 2 9.28 14.59 -12.97
CA PHE A 2 9.48 14.08 -11.60
C PHE A 2 9.37 15.23 -10.61
N LEU A 3 8.73 14.98 -9.47
CA LEU A 3 8.65 15.90 -8.33
C LEU A 3 9.05 15.15 -7.06
N ALA A 4 10.07 15.63 -6.36
CA ALA A 4 10.45 15.10 -5.05
C ALA A 4 9.42 15.56 -4.00
N VAL A 5 8.96 14.64 -3.16
CA VAL A 5 8.00 14.88 -2.08
C VAL A 5 8.67 14.53 -0.76
N ASP A 6 9.13 15.56 -0.06
CA ASP A 6 9.94 15.43 1.17
C ASP A 6 9.10 15.39 2.44
N ARG A 7 8.01 16.16 2.51
CA ARG A 7 7.18 16.26 3.70
C ARG A 7 6.14 15.13 3.73
N GLY A 8 5.95 14.53 4.89
CA GLY A 8 4.99 13.44 5.07
C GLY A 8 3.55 13.85 4.75
N TRP A 9 3.13 15.03 5.23
CA TRP A 9 1.82 15.58 4.93
C TRP A 9 1.55 15.74 3.43
N ASP A 10 2.52 16.29 2.70
CA ASP A 10 2.39 16.45 1.25
C ASP A 10 2.29 15.09 0.56
N ALA A 11 3.04 14.09 1.05
CA ALA A 11 3.02 12.74 0.51
C ALA A 11 1.66 12.03 0.69
N LEU A 12 0.98 12.24 1.84
CA LEU A 12 -0.37 11.75 2.06
C LEU A 12 -1.39 12.51 1.20
N LEU A 13 -1.28 13.84 1.16
CA LEU A 13 -2.17 14.70 0.37
C LEU A 13 -2.12 14.33 -1.12
N TRP A 14 -0.93 14.12 -1.68
CA TRP A 14 -0.80 13.68 -3.07
C TRP A 14 -1.50 12.34 -3.33
N ARG A 15 -1.33 11.36 -2.44
CA ARG A 15 -2.02 10.05 -2.58
C ARG A 15 -3.53 10.20 -2.54
N CYS A 16 -4.05 10.99 -1.60
CA CYS A 16 -5.47 11.27 -1.48
C CYS A 16 -6.02 12.02 -2.72
N ALA A 17 -5.30 13.05 -3.18
CA ALA A 17 -5.70 13.82 -4.37
C ALA A 17 -5.70 12.95 -5.63
N MET A 18 -4.67 12.12 -5.82
CA MET A 18 -4.59 11.19 -6.96
C MET A 18 -5.74 10.16 -6.91
N ALA A 19 -6.04 9.58 -5.74
CA ALA A 19 -7.18 8.67 -5.60
C ALA A 19 -8.52 9.36 -5.88
N ALA A 20 -8.66 10.63 -5.46
CA ALA A 20 -9.88 11.42 -5.72
C ALA A 20 -10.06 11.73 -7.20
N GLN A 21 -8.98 11.86 -7.98
CA GLN A 21 -9.01 12.16 -9.41
C GLN A 21 -8.95 10.92 -10.31
N ALA A 22 -8.79 9.74 -9.75
CA ALA A 22 -8.76 8.49 -10.50
C ALA A 22 -10.05 8.26 -11.26
N GLU A 23 -9.94 7.87 -12.54
CA GLU A 23 -11.06 7.63 -13.44
C GLU A 23 -11.23 6.14 -13.79
N LYS A 24 -10.14 5.36 -13.86
CA LYS A 24 -10.15 3.98 -14.36
C LYS A 24 -9.55 2.98 -13.39
N THR A 25 -8.28 3.16 -13.01
CA THR A 25 -7.52 2.16 -12.26
C THR A 25 -6.64 2.78 -11.18
N ILE A 26 -6.51 2.04 -10.08
CA ILE A 26 -5.52 2.31 -9.04
C ILE A 26 -4.76 1.01 -8.77
N GLU A 27 -3.43 1.07 -8.75
CA GLU A 27 -2.54 -0.05 -8.44
C GLU A 27 -1.63 0.31 -7.27
N ILE A 28 -1.59 -0.58 -6.27
CA ILE A 28 -0.96 -0.31 -4.98
C ILE A 28 -0.06 -1.46 -4.59
N GLN A 29 1.21 -1.16 -4.26
CA GLN A 29 2.14 -2.09 -3.63
C GLN A 29 2.68 -1.45 -2.36
N TYR A 30 2.46 -2.09 -1.20
CA TYR A 30 3.05 -1.63 0.07
C TYR A 30 3.55 -2.78 0.92
N TYR A 31 4.67 -2.52 1.60
CA TYR A 31 5.24 -3.42 2.60
C TYR A 31 4.51 -3.32 3.93
N ILE A 32 4.14 -2.11 4.36
CA ILE A 32 3.36 -1.85 5.59
C ILE A 32 2.14 -0.98 5.27
N TRP A 33 1.00 -1.35 5.85
CA TRP A 33 -0.21 -0.53 5.89
C TRP A 33 -0.82 -0.63 7.27
N ASN A 34 -0.61 0.39 8.10
CA ASN A 34 -1.13 0.45 9.46
C ASN A 34 -2.62 0.87 9.47
N PRO A 35 -3.42 0.31 10.38
CA PRO A 35 -4.83 0.68 10.55
C PRO A 35 -5.00 1.92 11.44
N ASP A 36 -4.07 2.87 11.36
CA ASP A 36 -4.04 4.14 12.05
C ASP A 36 -4.74 5.26 11.24
N GLU A 37 -4.60 6.52 11.69
CA GLU A 37 -5.27 7.66 11.06
C GLU A 37 -4.90 7.82 9.58
N ALA A 38 -3.62 7.79 9.25
CA ALA A 38 -3.15 7.87 7.86
C ALA A 38 -3.69 6.73 7.00
N GLY A 39 -3.63 5.51 7.54
CA GLY A 39 -4.13 4.31 6.86
C GLY A 39 -5.63 4.34 6.63
N LEU A 40 -6.41 4.90 7.57
CA LEU A 40 -7.86 5.06 7.45
C LEU A 40 -8.24 6.17 6.46
N ILE A 41 -7.56 7.32 6.51
CA ILE A 41 -7.77 8.41 5.54
C ILE A 41 -7.54 7.90 4.12
N PHE A 42 -6.42 7.21 3.88
CA PHE A 42 -6.11 6.69 2.56
C PHE A 42 -7.12 5.63 2.11
N ALA A 43 -7.53 4.71 2.99
CA ALA A 43 -8.55 3.70 2.71
C ALA A 43 -9.90 4.30 2.33
N ASP A 44 -10.33 5.38 3.01
CA ASP A 44 -11.57 6.11 2.69
C ASP A 44 -11.53 6.72 1.28
N HIS A 45 -10.40 7.31 0.87
CA HIS A 45 -10.24 7.84 -0.48
C HIS A 45 -10.27 6.73 -1.55
N LEU A 46 -9.69 5.57 -1.27
CA LEU A 46 -9.77 4.42 -2.17
C LEU A 46 -11.21 3.88 -2.27
N LEU A 47 -11.92 3.78 -1.16
CA LEU A 47 -13.32 3.35 -1.15
C LEU A 47 -14.18 4.30 -2.00
N LYS A 48 -14.04 5.62 -1.80
CA LYS A 48 -14.72 6.62 -2.61
C LYS A 48 -14.36 6.54 -4.10
N ALA A 49 -13.13 6.19 -4.46
CA ALA A 49 -12.75 5.94 -5.84
C ALA A 49 -13.42 4.68 -6.39
N ALA A 50 -13.45 3.60 -5.62
CA ALA A 50 -14.13 2.37 -5.99
C ALA A 50 -15.64 2.54 -6.15
N ASP A 51 -16.29 3.34 -5.30
CA ASP A 51 -17.71 3.71 -5.42
C ASP A 51 -18.01 4.45 -6.74
N ARG A 52 -17.04 5.21 -7.27
CA ARG A 52 -17.13 5.84 -8.60
C ARG A 52 -16.89 4.87 -9.77
N GLY A 53 -16.55 3.61 -9.49
CA GLY A 53 -16.30 2.58 -10.51
C GLY A 53 -14.83 2.34 -10.83
N VAL A 54 -13.88 3.03 -10.17
CA VAL A 54 -12.45 2.82 -10.33
C VAL A 54 -12.06 1.40 -9.88
N LYS A 55 -11.30 0.68 -10.69
CA LYS A 55 -10.79 -0.65 -10.35
C LYS A 55 -9.49 -0.53 -9.56
N ILE A 56 -9.47 -1.09 -8.36
CA ILE A 56 -8.34 -0.99 -7.43
C ILE A 56 -7.74 -2.36 -7.21
N ARG A 57 -6.43 -2.48 -7.45
CA ARG A 57 -5.63 -3.67 -7.16
C ARG A 57 -4.59 -3.33 -6.10
N CYS A 58 -4.61 -4.05 -4.97
CA CYS A 58 -3.63 -3.89 -3.91
C CYS A 58 -2.82 -5.18 -3.76
N LEU A 59 -1.50 -5.07 -3.77
CA LEU A 59 -0.57 -6.12 -3.40
C LEU A 59 0.14 -5.71 -2.11
N LEU A 60 -0.09 -6.43 -1.02
CA LEU A 60 0.44 -6.12 0.30
C LEU A 60 1.33 -7.27 0.80
N ASP A 61 2.44 -6.96 1.46
CA ASP A 61 3.25 -7.99 2.11
C ASP A 61 2.51 -8.58 3.32
N ASP A 62 2.67 -9.89 3.56
CA ASP A 62 2.01 -10.59 4.68
C ASP A 62 2.34 -10.00 6.06
N LEU A 63 3.53 -9.41 6.22
CA LEU A 63 3.89 -8.74 7.48
C LEU A 63 3.08 -7.46 7.70
N ALA A 64 2.68 -6.80 6.62
CA ALA A 64 1.89 -5.58 6.67
C ALA A 64 0.43 -5.79 7.12
N VAL A 65 -0.11 -6.95 6.83
CA VAL A 65 -1.55 -7.25 7.00
C VAL A 65 -1.93 -7.56 8.45
N ARG A 66 -0.95 -7.74 9.36
CA ARG A 66 -1.15 -8.23 10.72
C ARG A 66 -2.13 -7.43 11.57
N ALA A 67 -2.03 -6.11 11.54
CA ALA A 67 -2.83 -5.26 12.41
C ALA A 67 -4.19 -4.84 11.81
N GLY A 68 -4.33 -4.98 10.48
CA GLY A 68 -5.46 -4.44 9.72
C GLY A 68 -6.37 -5.50 9.09
N SER A 69 -6.19 -6.79 9.36
CA SER A 69 -6.83 -7.89 8.63
C SER A 69 -8.36 -7.75 8.46
N LYS A 70 -9.08 -7.36 9.51
CA LYS A 70 -10.55 -7.16 9.44
C LYS A 70 -10.94 -5.97 8.55
N ARG A 71 -10.21 -4.85 8.64
CA ARG A 71 -10.49 -3.65 7.85
C ARG A 71 -10.11 -3.83 6.39
N LEU A 72 -8.98 -4.49 6.11
CA LEU A 72 -8.59 -4.86 4.75
C LEU A 72 -9.57 -5.86 4.14
N ALA A 73 -10.08 -6.81 4.93
CA ALA A 73 -11.15 -7.71 4.48
C ALA A 73 -12.43 -6.94 4.13
N SER A 74 -12.79 -5.91 4.89
CA SER A 74 -13.94 -5.05 4.58
C SER A 74 -13.72 -4.27 3.27
N LEU A 75 -12.52 -3.75 3.03
CA LEU A 75 -12.19 -3.12 1.74
C LEU A 75 -12.29 -4.11 0.58
N ASN A 76 -11.74 -5.32 0.76
CA ASN A 76 -11.78 -6.38 -0.27
C ASN A 76 -13.19 -6.93 -0.54
N ALA A 77 -14.17 -6.62 0.30
CA ALA A 77 -15.57 -6.95 0.05
C ALA A 77 -16.22 -6.04 -1.03
N HIS A 78 -15.59 -4.90 -1.34
CA HIS A 78 -16.09 -4.02 -2.40
C HIS A 78 -15.79 -4.60 -3.79
N PRO A 79 -16.79 -4.64 -4.73
CA PRO A 79 -16.66 -5.33 -6.02
C PRO A 79 -15.58 -4.75 -6.96
N ASN A 80 -15.11 -3.53 -6.68
CA ASN A 80 -14.08 -2.85 -7.46
C ASN A 80 -12.72 -2.84 -6.75
N ILE A 81 -12.56 -3.51 -5.61
CA ILE A 81 -11.29 -3.57 -4.85
C ILE A 81 -10.84 -5.02 -4.75
N GLU A 82 -9.65 -5.32 -5.24
CA GLU A 82 -8.99 -6.61 -5.09
C GLU A 82 -7.73 -6.45 -4.24
N ILE A 83 -7.64 -7.16 -3.11
CA ILE A 83 -6.46 -7.19 -2.25
C ILE A 83 -5.83 -8.57 -2.28
N ARG A 84 -4.57 -8.64 -2.71
CA ARG A 84 -3.74 -9.84 -2.65
C ARG A 84 -2.62 -9.67 -1.64
N VAL A 85 -2.25 -10.78 -1.01
CA VAL A 85 -1.15 -10.83 -0.04
C VAL A 85 0.04 -11.50 -0.70
N TYR A 86 1.18 -10.80 -0.72
CA TYR A 86 2.44 -11.37 -1.18
C TYR A 86 3.03 -12.31 -0.12
N ASN A 87 3.46 -13.48 -0.57
CA ASN A 87 4.13 -14.49 0.24
C ASN A 87 3.43 -14.77 1.58
N PRO A 88 2.15 -15.19 1.57
CA PRO A 88 1.39 -15.42 2.79
C PRO A 88 2.02 -16.57 3.60
N VAL A 89 2.32 -16.30 4.87
CA VAL A 89 2.87 -17.28 5.81
C VAL A 89 1.72 -17.96 6.55
N GLY A 90 1.04 -18.89 5.85
CA GLY A 90 0.01 -19.76 6.41
C GLY A 90 -1.32 -19.11 6.77
N ARG A 91 -2.33 -19.96 7.04
CA ARG A 91 -3.65 -19.51 7.51
C ARG A 91 -3.67 -19.04 8.98
N ALA A 92 -2.52 -18.98 9.63
CA ALA A 92 -2.40 -18.74 11.07
C ALA A 92 -2.38 -17.24 11.42
N TYR A 93 -3.35 -16.46 10.89
CA TYR A 93 -3.56 -15.10 11.39
C TYR A 93 -4.04 -15.05 12.85
N GLU A 94 -4.55 -16.16 13.37
CA GLU A 94 -5.12 -16.28 14.71
C GLU A 94 -4.21 -17.03 15.69
N ASP A 95 -3.21 -17.79 15.23
CA ASP A 95 -2.33 -18.58 16.09
C ASP A 95 -0.84 -18.22 15.91
N MET A 96 -0.32 -17.47 16.88
CA MET A 96 1.10 -17.05 16.91
C MET A 96 2.07 -18.24 17.02
N THR A 97 1.64 -19.36 17.61
CA THR A 97 2.50 -20.55 17.78
C THR A 97 2.64 -21.32 16.47
N ALA A 98 1.54 -21.52 15.75
CA ALA A 98 1.52 -22.13 14.43
C ALA A 98 2.33 -21.32 13.42
N ARG A 99 2.27 -19.97 13.53
CA ARG A 99 3.07 -19.06 12.72
C ARG A 99 4.57 -19.17 13.03
N GLY A 100 4.95 -19.17 14.29
CA GLY A 100 6.34 -19.33 14.72
C GLY A 100 6.94 -20.65 14.22
N LEU A 101 6.18 -21.74 14.28
CA LEU A 101 6.59 -23.05 13.77
C LEU A 101 6.77 -23.06 12.24
N GLN A 102 5.91 -22.36 11.52
CA GLN A 102 5.99 -22.28 10.05
C GLN A 102 7.15 -21.40 9.58
N LEU A 103 7.45 -20.30 10.31
CA LEU A 103 8.60 -19.46 10.08
C LEU A 103 9.92 -20.22 10.32
N ALA A 104 9.95 -21.09 11.33
CA ALA A 104 11.11 -21.94 11.63
C ALA A 104 11.34 -23.04 10.57
N LYS A 105 10.29 -23.52 9.91
CA LYS A 105 10.38 -24.59 8.89
C LYS A 105 10.97 -24.10 7.56
N ASP A 106 10.78 -22.84 7.19
CA ASP A 106 11.30 -22.26 5.94
C ASP A 106 11.78 -20.81 6.13
N PRO A 107 12.99 -20.64 6.70
CA PRO A 107 13.55 -19.30 6.91
C PRO A 107 13.86 -18.57 5.60
N ALA A 108 14.14 -19.28 4.51
CA ALA A 108 14.40 -18.67 3.21
C ALA A 108 13.14 -18.02 2.63
N ARG A 109 11.98 -18.65 2.77
CA ARG A 109 10.69 -18.08 2.40
C ARG A 109 10.34 -16.87 3.27
N THR A 110 10.66 -16.93 4.56
CA THR A 110 10.41 -15.82 5.50
C THR A 110 11.14 -14.54 5.10
N ASN A 111 12.35 -14.67 4.52
CA ASN A 111 13.16 -13.53 4.08
C ASN A 111 12.76 -12.95 2.72
N ARG A 112 11.93 -13.65 1.96
CA ARG A 112 11.42 -13.13 0.68
C ARG A 112 10.25 -12.19 0.95
N ARG A 113 10.54 -10.89 1.07
CA ARG A 113 9.56 -9.85 1.34
C ARG A 113 9.46 -8.87 0.19
N MET A 114 8.25 -8.43 -0.09
CA MET A 114 8.00 -7.37 -1.06
C MET A 114 8.18 -6.03 -0.36
N HIS A 115 9.31 -5.36 -0.59
CA HIS A 115 9.59 -4.06 0.03
C HIS A 115 9.18 -2.88 -0.85
N ASN A 116 8.40 -3.11 -1.89
CA ASN A 116 7.92 -2.09 -2.82
C ASN A 116 6.97 -1.11 -2.11
N LYS A 117 7.04 0.15 -2.50
CA LYS A 117 6.10 1.21 -2.15
C LYS A 117 5.77 1.94 -3.44
N LEU A 118 4.65 1.56 -4.02
CA LEU A 118 4.21 2.07 -5.31
C LEU A 118 2.70 2.35 -5.28
N PHE A 119 2.32 3.48 -5.83
CA PHE A 119 0.95 3.90 -6.03
C PHE A 119 0.83 4.47 -7.43
N VAL A 120 0.06 3.83 -8.29
CA VAL A 120 -0.16 4.22 -9.69
C VAL A 120 -1.63 4.51 -9.91
N VAL A 121 -1.94 5.58 -10.61
CA VAL A 121 -3.31 5.96 -10.99
C VAL A 121 -3.39 6.09 -12.51
N ASP A 122 -4.37 5.40 -13.09
CA ASP A 122 -4.74 5.42 -14.51
C ASP A 122 -3.57 5.16 -15.47
N GLY A 123 -2.50 4.51 -15.00
CA GLY A 123 -1.27 4.29 -15.76
C GLY A 123 -0.54 5.57 -16.20
N GLY A 124 -0.97 6.74 -15.70
CA GLY A 124 -0.49 8.06 -16.12
C GLY A 124 0.34 8.80 -15.07
N VAL A 125 0.10 8.53 -13.81
CA VAL A 125 0.81 9.14 -12.69
C VAL A 125 1.13 8.10 -11.62
N ALA A 126 2.31 8.22 -11.00
CA ALA A 126 2.77 7.29 -9.97
C ALA A 126 3.49 8.03 -8.83
N ILE A 127 3.39 7.48 -7.62
CA ILE A 127 4.25 7.81 -6.49
C ILE A 127 5.01 6.54 -6.08
N THR A 128 6.31 6.65 -5.93
CA THR A 128 7.18 5.61 -5.39
C THR A 128 8.22 6.23 -4.46
N GLY A 129 8.75 5.47 -3.51
CA GLY A 129 9.74 5.98 -2.56
C GLY A 129 9.94 5.12 -1.34
N GLY A 130 10.28 5.75 -0.22
CA GLY A 130 10.55 5.07 1.05
C GLY A 130 9.31 4.89 1.96
N ARG A 131 8.27 5.69 1.78
CA ARG A 131 7.12 5.73 2.69
C ARG A 131 6.18 4.54 2.55
N ASN A 132 5.93 3.86 3.67
CA ASN A 132 4.79 2.97 3.83
C ASN A 132 3.52 3.77 4.18
N ILE A 133 2.42 3.09 4.50
CA ILE A 133 1.18 3.69 4.97
C ILE A 133 1.10 3.55 6.49
N GLY A 134 1.22 4.67 7.19
CA GLY A 134 1.18 4.77 8.65
C GLY A 134 1.50 6.18 9.14
N ASN A 135 1.04 6.54 10.32
CA ASN A 135 1.17 7.88 10.89
C ASN A 135 2.63 8.35 10.93
N GLU A 136 3.55 7.44 11.26
CA GLU A 136 4.98 7.72 11.35
C GLU A 136 5.65 8.07 10.02
N TYR A 137 5.03 7.73 8.89
CA TYR A 137 5.52 8.08 7.55
C TYR A 137 4.95 9.40 7.01
N PHE A 138 3.88 9.90 7.63
CA PHE A 138 3.15 11.08 7.15
C PHE A 138 3.16 12.27 8.12
N ASP A 139 4.11 12.29 9.04
CA ASP A 139 4.26 13.34 10.07
C ASP A 139 3.02 13.49 10.99
N LEU A 140 2.31 12.39 11.23
CA LEU A 140 1.11 12.31 12.06
C LEU A 140 1.35 11.67 13.43
N SER A 141 2.50 11.02 13.63
CA SER A 141 2.82 10.41 14.91
C SER A 141 3.29 11.46 15.93
N SER A 142 2.77 11.37 17.16
CA SER A 142 3.23 12.20 18.28
C SER A 142 4.54 11.70 18.91
N GLU A 143 4.96 10.46 18.61
CA GLU A 143 6.14 9.86 19.23
C GLU A 143 7.37 9.94 18.34
N MET A 144 7.25 9.46 17.09
CA MET A 144 8.36 9.39 16.14
C MET A 144 7.84 9.47 14.70
N ASN A 145 8.52 10.27 13.87
CA ASN A 145 8.25 10.33 12.44
C ASN A 145 9.50 10.00 11.64
N PHE A 146 9.34 9.13 10.64
CA PHE A 146 10.42 8.78 9.73
C PHE A 146 10.69 9.90 8.72
N ARG A 147 11.96 10.08 8.38
CA ARG A 147 12.34 10.97 7.30
C ARG A 147 12.60 10.16 6.04
N ASP A 148 11.61 10.16 5.17
CA ASP A 148 11.63 9.49 3.88
C ASP A 148 11.38 10.49 2.75
N ARG A 149 11.70 10.06 1.53
CA ARG A 149 11.41 10.81 0.31
C ARG A 149 10.62 9.95 -0.65
N ASP A 150 9.60 10.54 -1.24
CA ASP A 150 8.89 9.96 -2.38
C ASP A 150 9.17 10.77 -3.65
N VAL A 151 8.90 10.16 -4.78
CA VAL A 151 8.94 10.78 -6.09
C VAL A 151 7.59 10.61 -6.76
N LEU A 152 6.92 11.72 -7.03
CA LEU A 152 5.76 11.74 -7.92
C LEU A 152 6.29 11.80 -9.36
N THR A 153 5.77 10.92 -10.20
CA THR A 153 6.22 10.72 -11.58
C THR A 153 5.05 10.79 -12.53
N VAL A 154 5.23 11.48 -13.65
CA VAL A 154 4.30 11.53 -14.78
C VAL A 154 5.02 11.31 -16.11
N GLY A 155 4.33 10.73 -17.09
CA GLY A 155 4.86 10.51 -18.43
C GLY A 155 5.39 9.09 -18.68
N PRO A 156 6.33 8.90 -19.63
CA PRO A 156 6.64 7.59 -20.21
C PRO A 156 7.27 6.57 -19.22
N THR A 157 7.71 7.00 -18.04
CA THR A 157 8.25 6.10 -17.01
C THR A 157 7.14 5.35 -16.25
N VAL A 158 5.92 5.91 -16.19
CA VAL A 158 4.82 5.34 -15.39
C VAL A 158 4.40 3.94 -15.85
N PRO A 159 4.27 3.64 -17.16
CA PRO A 159 3.96 2.28 -17.62
C PRO A 159 4.98 1.23 -17.16
N ALA A 160 6.28 1.58 -17.11
CA ALA A 160 7.30 0.67 -16.62
C ALA A 160 7.17 0.40 -15.12
N LEU A 161 6.76 1.41 -14.31
CA LEU A 161 6.45 1.23 -12.91
C LEU A 161 5.19 0.37 -12.72
N ALA A 162 4.13 0.62 -13.48
CA ALA A 162 2.90 -0.17 -13.45
C ALA A 162 3.15 -1.65 -13.80
N ALA A 163 4.01 -1.93 -14.79
CA ALA A 163 4.36 -3.29 -15.19
C ALA A 163 4.99 -4.12 -14.05
N THR A 164 5.59 -3.49 -13.04
CA THR A 164 6.11 -4.20 -11.86
C THR A 164 5.02 -4.81 -10.98
N PHE A 165 3.76 -4.43 -11.17
CA PHE A 165 2.64 -4.98 -10.45
C PHE A 165 2.27 -6.40 -10.90
N ASP A 166 2.50 -6.72 -12.16
CA ASP A 166 2.09 -7.98 -12.79
C ASP A 166 3.27 -9.01 -12.87
N THR A 167 4.44 -8.69 -12.31
CA THR A 167 5.62 -9.56 -12.23
C THR A 167 5.80 -10.17 -10.85
#